data_2617209ff681760e0cdbd9832402d6d6
#
_entry.id   2617209ff681760e0cdbd9832402d6d6
#
_cell.length_a   1.000
_cell.length_b   1.000
_cell.length_c   1.000
_cell.angle_alpha   90.00
_cell.angle_beta   90.00
_cell.angle_gamma   90.00
#
_symmetry.space_group_name_H-M   'P 1'
#
loop_
_entity.id
_entity.type
_entity.pdbx_description
1 polymer ?
#
loop_
_entity_poly.entity_id
_entity_poly.type
_entity_poly.pdbx_seq_one_letter_code
_entity_poly.pdbx_strand_id
1 'polypeptide(L)'
;METTHYISSDLLSIDMINEIVFQGKQLALSEEAIVNIEKCRKYLDDKMKSNSDPIYGINTGFGSLCNVKISNENLSKLQENLVKSHACGTGEEVPHEIVKIMLLLKIQSLSYGHSGVQLVTVQ
;
A
#
# COMPACT_ATOMS: atom_id res chain seq x y z
N MET A 1 -4.92 -18.70 -23.24
CA MET A 1 -5.49 -17.70 -22.30
C MET A 1 -4.34 -17.07 -21.56
N GLU A 2 -4.33 -15.77 -21.44
CA GLU A 2 -3.32 -15.05 -20.68
C GLU A 2 -3.43 -15.44 -19.20
N THR A 3 -2.41 -16.05 -18.66
CA THR A 3 -2.43 -16.62 -17.29
C THR A 3 -2.10 -15.58 -16.22
N THR A 4 -1.64 -14.39 -16.64
CA THR A 4 -1.22 -13.29 -15.76
C THR A 4 -2.07 -12.05 -15.99
N HIS A 5 -2.54 -11.44 -14.91
CA HIS A 5 -3.17 -10.13 -14.93
C HIS A 5 -2.13 -9.08 -14.47
N TYR A 6 -1.91 -8.07 -15.31
CA TYR A 6 -1.01 -6.96 -15.00
C TYR A 6 -1.79 -5.81 -14.37
N ILE A 7 -1.51 -5.54 -13.11
CA ILE A 7 -2.11 -4.44 -12.36
C ILE A 7 -1.58 -3.12 -12.91
N SER A 8 -2.48 -2.25 -13.35
CA SER A 8 -2.20 -0.95 -13.97
C SER A 8 -3.10 0.14 -13.39
N SER A 9 -3.07 1.32 -14.00
CA SER A 9 -4.03 2.39 -13.69
C SER A 9 -5.42 2.18 -14.31
N ASP A 10 -5.61 1.12 -15.10
CA ASP A 10 -6.88 0.80 -15.73
C ASP A 10 -7.98 0.41 -14.74
N LEU A 11 -9.22 0.56 -15.17
CA LEU A 11 -10.38 0.22 -14.36
C LEU A 11 -10.46 -1.30 -14.12
N LEU A 12 -10.48 -1.70 -12.87
CA LEU A 12 -10.69 -3.08 -12.46
C LEU A 12 -12.19 -3.39 -12.42
N SER A 13 -12.68 -4.21 -13.35
CA SER A 13 -14.08 -4.63 -13.39
C SER A 13 -14.37 -5.79 -12.44
N ILE A 14 -15.66 -5.99 -12.13
CA ILE A 14 -16.10 -7.14 -11.31
C ILE A 14 -15.76 -8.47 -11.99
N ASP A 15 -15.89 -8.56 -13.31
CA ASP A 15 -15.54 -9.76 -14.05
C ASP A 15 -14.04 -10.08 -13.96
N MET A 16 -13.18 -9.05 -14.04
CA MET A 16 -11.74 -9.21 -13.85
C MET A 16 -11.40 -9.68 -12.42
N ILE A 17 -12.07 -9.13 -11.40
CA ILE A 17 -11.88 -9.58 -10.01
C ILE A 17 -12.28 -11.06 -9.89
N ASN A 18 -13.40 -11.46 -10.50
CA ASN A 18 -13.85 -12.86 -10.50
C ASN A 18 -12.81 -13.78 -11.17
N GLU A 19 -12.28 -13.41 -12.33
CA GLU A 19 -11.23 -14.18 -13.00
C GLU A 19 -9.96 -14.31 -12.16
N ILE A 20 -9.51 -13.22 -11.53
CA ILE A 20 -8.30 -13.21 -10.70
C ILE A 20 -8.49 -14.11 -9.47
N VAL A 21 -9.56 -13.89 -8.70
CA VAL A 21 -9.73 -14.49 -7.38
C VAL A 21 -10.20 -15.94 -7.47
N PHE A 22 -11.14 -16.24 -8.37
CA PHE A 22 -11.80 -17.56 -8.44
C PHE A 22 -11.26 -18.45 -9.55
N GLN A 23 -10.64 -17.90 -10.60
CA GLN A 23 -10.01 -18.71 -11.66
C GLN A 23 -8.49 -18.80 -11.52
N GLY A 24 -7.91 -18.14 -10.49
CA GLY A 24 -6.51 -18.30 -10.11
C GLY A 24 -5.52 -17.67 -11.08
N LYS A 25 -5.85 -16.54 -11.71
CA LYS A 25 -4.87 -15.78 -12.50
C LYS A 25 -3.70 -15.33 -11.62
N GLN A 26 -2.51 -15.42 -12.16
CA GLN A 26 -1.33 -14.83 -11.52
C GLN A 26 -1.40 -13.30 -11.62
N LEU A 27 -0.81 -12.62 -10.63
CA LEU A 27 -0.73 -11.17 -10.59
C LEU A 27 0.70 -10.70 -10.83
N ALA A 28 0.85 -9.61 -11.55
CA ALA A 28 2.10 -8.87 -11.68
C ALA A 28 1.78 -7.37 -11.74
N LEU A 29 2.73 -6.52 -11.37
CA LEU A 29 2.62 -5.10 -11.62
C LEU A 29 2.98 -4.79 -13.08
N SER A 30 2.23 -3.90 -13.72
CA SER A 30 2.63 -3.34 -15.01
C SER A 30 3.87 -2.44 -14.84
N GLU A 31 4.62 -2.23 -15.92
CA GLU A 31 5.75 -1.29 -15.92
C GLU A 31 5.30 0.12 -15.53
N GLU A 32 4.14 0.56 -16.00
CA GLU A 32 3.53 1.84 -15.65
C GLU A 32 3.30 1.95 -14.12
N ALA A 33 2.71 0.93 -13.51
CA ALA A 33 2.47 0.90 -12.06
C ALA A 33 3.77 0.99 -11.27
N ILE A 34 4.80 0.25 -11.69
CA ILE A 34 6.13 0.30 -11.07
C ILE A 34 6.70 1.71 -11.12
N VAL A 35 6.70 2.34 -12.31
CA VAL A 35 7.20 3.71 -12.50
C VAL A 35 6.44 4.72 -11.64
N ASN A 36 5.11 4.61 -11.55
CA ASN A 36 4.27 5.49 -10.75
C ASN A 36 4.57 5.37 -9.25
N ILE A 37 4.71 4.14 -8.75
CA ILE A 37 5.06 3.86 -7.34
C ILE A 37 6.43 4.45 -7.01
N GLU A 38 7.45 4.16 -7.82
CA GLU A 38 8.82 4.63 -7.60
C GLU A 38 8.92 6.16 -7.68
N LYS A 39 8.24 6.77 -8.64
CA LYS A 39 8.18 8.24 -8.77
C LYS A 39 7.59 8.89 -7.53
N CYS A 40 6.48 8.36 -7.04
CA CYS A 40 5.83 8.88 -5.85
C CYS A 40 6.69 8.67 -4.60
N ARG A 41 7.31 7.51 -4.45
CA ARG A 41 8.24 7.22 -3.36
C ARG A 41 9.43 8.17 -3.38
N LYS A 42 10.06 8.35 -4.54
CA LYS A 42 11.19 9.28 -4.70
C LYS A 42 10.80 10.70 -4.31
N TYR A 43 9.63 11.18 -4.74
CA TYR A 43 9.12 12.50 -4.36
C TYR A 43 9.02 12.63 -2.83
N LEU A 44 8.47 11.62 -2.16
CA LEU A 44 8.36 11.62 -0.70
C LEU A 44 9.72 11.65 -0.03
N ASP A 45 10.65 10.81 -0.46
CA ASP A 45 12.01 10.74 0.09
C ASP A 45 12.76 12.07 -0.08
N ASP A 46 12.65 12.70 -1.24
CA ASP A 46 13.28 14.00 -1.52
C ASP A 46 12.64 15.11 -0.66
N LYS A 47 11.31 15.08 -0.51
CA LYS A 47 10.59 16.03 0.36
C LYS A 47 10.98 15.88 1.82
N MET A 48 11.14 14.66 2.31
CA MET A 48 11.56 14.39 3.68
C MET A 48 12.99 14.84 3.97
N LYS A 49 13.86 14.84 2.96
CA LYS A 49 15.24 15.36 3.10
C LYS A 49 15.30 16.89 3.11
N SER A 50 14.44 17.52 2.30
CA SER A 50 14.47 18.98 2.09
C SER A 50 13.59 19.77 3.05
N ASN A 51 12.60 19.13 3.68
CA ASN A 51 11.63 19.79 4.53
C ASN A 51 11.43 19.04 5.84
N SER A 52 11.40 19.78 6.93
CA SER A 52 11.18 19.26 8.28
C SER A 52 9.76 19.44 8.79
N ASP A 53 8.82 19.91 7.95
CA ASP A 53 7.45 20.15 8.37
C ASP A 53 6.71 18.84 8.73
N PRO A 54 5.75 18.89 9.64
CA PRO A 54 4.91 17.76 9.94
C PRO A 54 4.10 17.33 8.71
N ILE A 55 4.21 16.07 8.31
CA ILE A 55 3.40 15.45 7.25
C ILE A 55 2.64 14.30 7.90
N TYR A 56 1.32 14.44 7.99
CA TYR A 56 0.47 13.44 8.62
C TYR A 56 0.64 12.04 8.00
N GLY A 57 0.78 11.05 8.86
CA GLY A 57 0.98 9.66 8.43
C GLY A 57 2.39 9.31 7.97
N ILE A 58 3.30 10.29 7.90
CA ILE A 58 4.70 10.12 7.49
C ILE A 58 5.65 10.32 8.68
N ASN A 59 5.69 11.55 9.23
CA ASN A 59 6.59 11.91 10.32
C ASN A 59 5.87 12.50 11.54
N THR A 60 4.61 12.16 11.72
CA THR A 60 3.81 12.52 12.89
C THR A 60 3.24 11.29 13.57
N GLY A 61 2.76 11.46 14.79
CA GLY A 61 1.85 10.50 15.40
C GLY A 61 0.50 10.46 14.68
N PHE A 62 -0.42 9.62 15.14
CA PHE A 62 -1.72 9.38 14.55
C PHE A 62 -2.85 9.84 15.49
N GLY A 63 -4.04 10.08 14.94
CA GLY A 63 -5.21 10.49 15.69
C GLY A 63 -4.95 11.77 16.52
N SER A 64 -5.11 11.70 17.82
CA SER A 64 -4.86 12.84 18.74
C SER A 64 -3.40 13.31 18.74
N LEU A 65 -2.47 12.51 18.25
CA LEU A 65 -1.05 12.82 18.16
C LEU A 65 -0.63 13.32 16.76
N CYS A 66 -1.57 13.69 15.91
CA CYS A 66 -1.31 14.12 14.53
C CYS A 66 -0.37 15.33 14.42
N ASN A 67 -0.30 16.18 15.46
CA ASN A 67 0.58 17.33 15.53
C ASN A 67 1.94 17.04 16.21
N VAL A 68 2.14 15.83 16.72
CA VAL A 68 3.40 15.43 17.36
C VAL A 68 4.36 14.95 16.30
N LYS A 69 5.39 15.77 16.05
CA LYS A 69 6.45 15.42 15.10
C LYS A 69 7.35 14.32 15.66
N ILE A 70 7.66 13.36 14.84
CA ILE A 70 8.59 12.26 15.14
C ILE A 70 9.93 12.54 14.45
N SER A 71 11.03 12.38 15.19
CA SER A 71 12.37 12.53 14.62
C SER A 71 12.67 11.45 13.58
N ASN A 72 13.51 11.76 12.60
CA ASN A 72 13.87 10.81 11.54
C ASN A 72 14.45 9.50 12.08
N GLU A 73 15.17 9.55 13.19
CA GLU A 73 15.75 8.37 13.87
C GLU A 73 14.67 7.41 14.40
N ASN A 74 13.50 7.94 14.75
CA ASN A 74 12.40 7.19 15.33
C ASN A 74 11.30 6.81 14.32
N LEU A 75 11.42 7.20 13.03
CA LEU A 75 10.38 6.89 12.03
C LEU A 75 10.18 5.40 11.82
N SER A 76 11.26 4.62 11.75
CA SER A 76 11.16 3.16 11.62
C SER A 76 10.47 2.54 12.84
N LYS A 77 10.75 3.05 14.03
CA LYS A 77 10.10 2.60 15.28
C LYS A 77 8.62 2.96 15.32
N LEU A 78 8.26 4.14 14.81
CA LEU A 78 6.86 4.56 14.66
C LEU A 78 6.08 3.59 13.78
N GLN A 79 6.63 3.24 12.60
CA GLN A 79 6.00 2.31 11.67
C GLN A 79 5.86 0.90 12.25
N GLU A 80 6.91 0.39 12.92
CA GLU A 80 6.87 -0.89 13.61
C GLU A 80 5.78 -0.92 14.70
N ASN A 81 5.71 0.13 15.52
CA ASN A 81 4.72 0.25 16.58
C ASN A 81 3.29 0.35 16.03
N LEU A 82 3.10 1.04 14.89
CA LEU A 82 1.81 1.12 14.22
C LEU A 82 1.31 -0.28 13.84
N VAL A 83 2.15 -1.07 13.17
CA VAL A 83 1.80 -2.44 12.79
C VAL A 83 1.49 -3.29 14.03
N LYS A 84 2.36 -3.26 15.05
CA LYS A 84 2.18 -4.02 16.29
C LYS A 84 0.90 -3.67 17.04
N SER A 85 0.52 -2.39 17.04
CA SER A 85 -0.68 -1.91 17.75
C SER A 85 -1.99 -2.24 17.04
N HIS A 86 -1.95 -2.53 15.73
CA HIS A 86 -3.12 -2.85 14.90
C HIS A 86 -3.21 -4.32 14.50
N ALA A 87 -2.11 -5.08 14.59
CA ALA A 87 -2.07 -6.50 14.24
C ALA A 87 -2.73 -7.37 15.34
N CYS A 88 -4.02 -7.17 15.52
CA CYS A 88 -4.83 -7.88 16.52
C CYS A 88 -6.10 -8.38 15.84
N GLY A 89 -6.33 -9.69 15.87
CA GLY A 89 -7.54 -10.33 15.36
C GLY A 89 -8.27 -11.05 16.46
N THR A 90 -9.60 -10.97 16.48
CA THR A 90 -10.49 -11.69 17.40
C THR A 90 -11.71 -12.19 16.63
N GLY A 91 -12.28 -13.33 17.07
CA GLY A 91 -13.45 -13.93 16.44
C GLY A 91 -13.11 -14.94 15.35
N GLU A 92 -14.08 -15.24 14.52
CA GLU A 92 -13.95 -16.20 13.42
C GLU A 92 -13.05 -15.64 12.31
N GLU A 93 -12.36 -16.53 11.59
CA GLU A 93 -11.55 -16.15 10.44
C GLU A 93 -12.40 -15.58 9.32
N VAL A 94 -11.91 -14.51 8.70
CA VAL A 94 -12.53 -13.93 7.49
C VAL A 94 -12.38 -14.93 6.34
N PRO A 95 -13.44 -15.19 5.55
CA PRO A 95 -13.36 -16.09 4.40
C PRO A 95 -12.18 -15.72 3.47
N HIS A 96 -11.46 -16.74 3.04
CA HIS A 96 -10.22 -16.60 2.27
C HIS A 96 -10.39 -15.77 0.99
N GLU A 97 -11.51 -15.92 0.29
CA GLU A 97 -11.84 -15.18 -0.92
C GLU A 97 -12.00 -13.67 -0.64
N ILE A 98 -12.60 -13.33 0.51
CA ILE A 98 -12.74 -11.92 0.92
C ILE A 98 -11.36 -11.32 1.19
N VAL A 99 -10.48 -12.05 1.89
CA VAL A 99 -9.11 -11.59 2.14
C VAL A 99 -8.35 -11.36 0.83
N LYS A 100 -8.48 -12.28 -0.15
CA LYS A 100 -7.87 -12.12 -1.48
C LYS A 100 -8.38 -10.88 -2.21
N ILE A 101 -9.69 -10.63 -2.19
CA ILE A 101 -10.28 -9.43 -2.80
C ILE A 101 -9.77 -8.17 -2.10
N MET A 102 -9.72 -8.15 -0.77
CA MET A 102 -9.20 -7.00 -0.02
C MET A 102 -7.74 -6.70 -0.37
N LEU A 103 -6.89 -7.73 -0.46
CA LEU A 103 -5.49 -7.57 -0.86
C LEU A 103 -5.37 -7.09 -2.31
N LEU A 104 -6.11 -7.67 -3.24
CA LEU A 104 -6.14 -7.24 -4.64
C LEU A 104 -6.51 -5.76 -4.76
N LEU A 105 -7.59 -5.34 -4.12
CA LEU A 105 -8.05 -3.94 -4.15
C LEU A 105 -7.04 -3.01 -3.48
N LYS A 106 -6.36 -3.46 -2.44
CA LYS A 106 -5.30 -2.69 -1.79
C LYS A 106 -4.11 -2.50 -2.71
N ILE A 107 -3.64 -3.56 -3.37
CA ILE A 107 -2.54 -3.50 -4.35
C ILE A 107 -2.93 -2.57 -5.50
N GLN A 108 -4.14 -2.73 -6.05
CA GLN A 108 -4.67 -1.86 -7.10
C GLN A 108 -4.63 -0.38 -6.68
N SER A 109 -5.08 -0.05 -5.47
CA SER A 109 -5.08 1.34 -4.99
C SER A 109 -3.68 1.91 -4.79
N LEU A 110 -2.72 1.08 -4.38
CA LEU A 110 -1.32 1.49 -4.20
C LEU A 110 -0.58 1.66 -5.54
N SER A 111 -0.98 0.90 -6.56
CA SER A 111 -0.36 0.95 -7.89
C SER A 111 -0.58 2.27 -8.63
N TYR A 112 -1.57 3.07 -8.23
CA TYR A 112 -1.77 4.41 -8.78
C TYR A 112 -0.64 5.41 -8.45
N GLY A 113 0.24 5.08 -7.51
CA GLY A 113 1.41 5.91 -7.18
C GLY A 113 1.08 7.20 -6.44
N HIS A 114 0.12 7.18 -5.52
CA HIS A 114 -0.25 8.37 -4.71
C HIS A 114 0.06 8.25 -3.22
N SER A 115 0.53 7.08 -2.76
CA SER A 115 0.70 6.82 -1.33
C SER A 115 2.12 7.01 -0.80
N GLY A 116 3.14 7.05 -1.68
CA GLY A 116 4.55 7.07 -1.27
C GLY A 116 5.04 5.75 -0.68
N VAL A 117 4.31 4.65 -0.90
CA VAL A 117 4.70 3.31 -0.48
C VAL A 117 5.99 2.86 -1.21
N GLN A 118 6.78 2.00 -0.57
CA GLN A 118 7.92 1.35 -1.23
C GLN A 118 7.43 0.28 -2.20
N LEU A 119 8.11 0.12 -3.34
CA LEU A 119 7.75 -0.88 -4.35
C LEU A 119 7.67 -2.29 -3.77
N VAL A 120 8.63 -2.67 -2.92
CA VAL A 120 8.67 -3.99 -2.26
C VAL A 120 7.43 -4.31 -1.42
N THR A 121 6.66 -3.29 -1.00
CA THR A 121 5.42 -3.51 -0.24
C THR A 121 4.26 -3.93 -1.13
N VAL A 122 4.36 -3.68 -2.43
CA VAL A 122 3.29 -3.92 -3.41
C VAL A 122 3.58 -5.16 -4.27
N GLN A 123 4.84 -5.59 -4.34
CA GLN A 123 5.29 -6.85 -4.97
C GLN A 123 5.02 -8.05 -4.07
#